data_992488c8702b8b6c325f9c9e4ff8a69c
#
_entry.id   992488c8702b8b6c325f9c9e4ff8a69c
#
_cell.length_a   1.000
_cell.length_b   1.000
_cell.length_c   1.000
_cell.angle_alpha   90.00
_cell.angle_beta   90.00
_cell.angle_gamma   90.00
#
_symmetry.space_group_name_H-M   'P 1'
#
loop_
_entity.id
_entity.type
_entity.pdbx_description
1 polymer ?
#
loop_
_entity_poly.entity_id
_entity_poly.type
_entity_poly.pdbx_seq_one_letter_code
_entity_poly.pdbx_strand_id
1 'polypeptide(L)'
;MPFTGDNMMGVKRNNRSAALRILHEEGSLSRKRLAESLGLTPAAITKIVGEMLGEGLLLEGSAIPSGSAGRREILLELNPRFGAALGVLINLRQAIVSAVWLDGTVIFSEEYALEPKAPAEETVVMLSERLLALTAEHRIGRESVIGLGVAVRGICSADGRTVANSFSALAEANYPLCRRFEELTGFQTVMANNVRALFAAQMFLARDRAEGSQFFLRCEYGIGASLAIDGKIWHGVTEQCAEIGHIPVIPRGGKPCSCGKSGCLETIASPGAIVEDAIAILSEEETPVLWKLCREKNHAAPDINDVLNAALGGDKGASAIVDRAVAALGAALKSVIYLLDPGKIVLYGHMFENSYYLFRLLSEMREGVDTRHTVVIERSRYNLCLEDKAASLLAVQDFFDNGGVRP
;
A
#
# COMPACT_ATOMS: atom_id res chain seq x y z
N MET A 1 16.01 -0.32 -23.59
CA MET A 1 14.93 0.50 -24.17
C MET A 1 15.56 1.46 -25.18
N PRO A 2 14.95 1.69 -26.36
CA PRO A 2 15.46 2.70 -27.28
C PRO A 2 15.32 4.08 -26.63
N PHE A 3 16.36 4.90 -26.77
CA PHE A 3 16.33 6.30 -26.33
C PHE A 3 15.35 7.07 -27.23
N THR A 4 14.14 7.29 -26.74
CA THR A 4 13.20 8.24 -27.36
C THR A 4 13.39 9.59 -26.71
N GLY A 5 13.74 10.62 -27.49
CA GLY A 5 13.81 11.99 -27.01
C GLY A 5 12.42 12.46 -26.57
N ASP A 6 12.31 13.10 -25.40
CA ASP A 6 11.07 13.73 -24.95
C ASP A 6 10.69 14.87 -25.90
N ASN A 7 9.46 14.84 -26.38
CA ASN A 7 8.92 16.00 -27.10
C ASN A 7 8.56 17.11 -26.08
N MET A 8 8.32 18.33 -26.59
CA MET A 8 7.97 19.49 -25.71
C MET A 8 6.78 19.23 -24.78
N MET A 9 5.82 18.40 -25.18
CA MET A 9 4.67 18.04 -24.34
C MET A 9 5.08 17.07 -23.22
N GLY A 10 5.97 16.12 -23.48
CA GLY A 10 6.52 15.23 -22.48
C GLY A 10 7.33 15.97 -21.42
N VAL A 11 8.22 16.88 -21.85
CA VAL A 11 8.99 17.75 -20.94
C VAL A 11 8.07 18.58 -20.04
N LYS A 12 7.01 19.18 -20.61
CA LYS A 12 6.03 19.96 -19.85
C LYS A 12 5.30 19.10 -18.82
N ARG A 13 4.84 17.92 -19.21
CA ARG A 13 4.18 16.97 -18.30
C ARG A 13 5.09 16.57 -17.15
N ASN A 14 6.34 16.21 -17.45
CA ASN A 14 7.33 15.80 -16.44
C ASN A 14 7.63 16.93 -15.45
N ASN A 15 7.76 18.17 -15.92
CA ASN A 15 7.98 19.33 -15.06
C ASN A 15 6.77 19.62 -14.16
N ARG A 16 5.53 19.50 -14.68
CA ARG A 16 4.31 19.63 -13.87
C ARG A 16 4.21 18.52 -12.81
N SER A 17 4.46 17.28 -13.22
CA SER A 17 4.49 16.12 -12.30
C SER A 17 5.50 16.35 -11.16
N ALA A 18 6.71 16.77 -11.48
CA ALA A 18 7.73 17.07 -10.48
C ALA A 18 7.32 18.22 -9.55
N ALA A 19 6.69 19.27 -10.07
CA ALA A 19 6.17 20.38 -9.26
C ALA A 19 5.07 19.93 -8.29
N LEU A 20 4.14 19.07 -8.73
CA LEU A 20 3.07 18.51 -7.88
C LEU A 20 3.64 17.65 -6.77
N ARG A 21 4.61 16.79 -7.08
CA ARG A 21 5.29 15.93 -6.11
C ARG A 21 6.02 16.74 -5.04
N ILE A 22 6.81 17.76 -5.45
CA ILE A 22 7.54 18.63 -4.52
C ILE A 22 6.56 19.39 -3.62
N LEU A 23 5.49 19.98 -4.17
CA LEU A 23 4.49 20.68 -3.38
C LEU A 23 3.72 19.75 -2.43
N HIS A 24 3.51 18.50 -2.81
CA HIS A 24 2.93 17.50 -1.92
C HIS A 24 3.87 17.15 -0.76
N GLU A 25 5.14 16.92 -1.04
CA GLU A 25 6.14 16.48 -0.06
C GLU A 25 6.58 17.60 0.88
N GLU A 26 6.92 18.78 0.35
CA GLU A 26 7.47 19.90 1.11
C GLU A 26 6.39 20.87 1.62
N GLY A 27 5.16 20.76 1.10
CA GLY A 27 4.07 21.69 1.40
C GLY A 27 4.16 22.97 0.62
N SER A 28 3.79 24.10 1.26
CA SER A 28 3.75 25.42 0.62
C SER A 28 5.12 25.95 0.24
N LEU A 29 5.36 26.28 -1.03
CA LEU A 29 6.64 26.78 -1.54
C LEU A 29 6.44 28.05 -2.40
N SER A 30 7.45 28.97 -2.36
CA SER A 30 7.47 30.09 -3.31
C SER A 30 7.89 29.64 -4.72
N ARG A 31 7.48 30.40 -5.75
CA ARG A 31 7.93 30.15 -7.14
C ARG A 31 9.45 30.03 -7.25
N LYS A 32 10.18 30.85 -6.47
CA LYS A 32 11.64 30.84 -6.45
C LYS A 32 12.18 29.51 -5.94
N ARG A 33 11.70 29.05 -4.77
CA ARG A 33 12.13 27.77 -4.19
C ARG A 33 11.76 26.59 -5.09
N LEU A 34 10.55 26.61 -5.66
CA LEU A 34 10.13 25.56 -6.59
C LEU A 34 11.01 25.52 -7.86
N ALA A 35 11.44 26.69 -8.39
CA ALA A 35 12.38 26.77 -9.51
C ALA A 35 13.76 26.18 -9.14
N GLU A 36 14.28 26.50 -7.94
CA GLU A 36 15.54 26.00 -7.41
C GLU A 36 15.50 24.47 -7.24
N SER A 37 14.44 23.93 -6.60
CA SER A 37 14.28 22.48 -6.39
C SER A 37 14.17 21.70 -7.70
N LEU A 38 13.58 22.29 -8.74
CA LEU A 38 13.40 21.65 -10.06
C LEU A 38 14.57 21.89 -11.02
N GLY A 39 15.51 22.77 -10.69
CA GLY A 39 16.57 23.19 -11.62
C GLY A 39 16.03 23.94 -12.85
N LEU A 40 14.89 24.61 -12.74
CA LEU A 40 14.23 25.33 -13.83
C LEU A 40 14.48 26.84 -13.77
N THR A 41 14.40 27.50 -14.93
CA THR A 41 14.47 28.96 -14.97
C THR A 41 13.22 29.60 -14.34
N PRO A 42 13.33 30.82 -13.75
CA PRO A 42 12.18 31.55 -13.23
C PRO A 42 11.05 31.79 -14.25
N ALA A 43 11.39 31.95 -15.52
CA ALA A 43 10.42 32.12 -16.61
C ALA A 43 9.64 30.81 -16.87
N ALA A 44 10.31 29.65 -16.88
CA ALA A 44 9.70 28.35 -17.08
C ALA A 44 8.72 28.03 -15.93
N ILE A 45 9.17 28.21 -14.68
CA ILE A 45 8.32 27.96 -13.52
C ILE A 45 7.11 28.89 -13.46
N THR A 46 7.30 30.18 -13.80
CA THR A 46 6.19 31.15 -13.84
C THR A 46 5.10 30.73 -14.82
N LYS A 47 5.48 30.19 -15.99
CA LYS A 47 4.54 29.69 -16.98
C LYS A 47 3.79 28.45 -16.46
N ILE A 48 4.53 27.44 -15.94
CA ILE A 48 3.95 26.20 -15.40
C ILE A 48 2.96 26.51 -14.27
N VAL A 49 3.40 27.29 -13.28
CA VAL A 49 2.58 27.67 -12.14
C VAL A 49 1.38 28.52 -12.56
N GLY A 50 1.54 29.43 -13.52
CA GLY A 50 0.44 30.25 -14.05
C GLY A 50 -0.67 29.40 -14.68
N GLU A 51 -0.31 28.38 -15.43
CA GLU A 51 -1.27 27.41 -15.99
C GLU A 51 -1.99 26.62 -14.87
N MET A 52 -1.24 26.05 -13.90
CA MET A 52 -1.81 25.26 -12.81
C MET A 52 -2.71 26.10 -11.87
N LEU A 53 -2.40 27.39 -11.67
CA LEU A 53 -3.27 28.32 -10.95
C LEU A 53 -4.54 28.64 -11.75
N GLY A 54 -4.40 28.86 -13.08
CA GLY A 54 -5.54 29.09 -13.95
C GLY A 54 -6.49 27.90 -14.04
N GLU A 55 -5.98 26.70 -13.91
CA GLU A 55 -6.76 25.45 -13.81
C GLU A 55 -7.39 25.25 -12.40
N GLY A 56 -6.96 25.99 -11.40
CA GLY A 56 -7.38 25.81 -9.99
C GLY A 56 -6.71 24.66 -9.27
N LEU A 57 -5.68 24.03 -9.87
CA LEU A 57 -4.93 22.92 -9.27
C LEU A 57 -4.00 23.41 -8.15
N LEU A 58 -3.50 24.63 -8.27
CA LEU A 58 -2.75 25.31 -7.20
C LEU A 58 -3.55 26.50 -6.68
N LEU A 59 -3.23 26.89 -5.45
CA LEU A 59 -3.74 28.08 -4.78
C LEU A 59 -2.56 28.98 -4.40
N GLU A 60 -2.78 30.29 -4.39
CA GLU A 60 -1.86 31.24 -3.77
C GLU A 60 -2.21 31.36 -2.27
N GLY A 61 -1.27 30.98 -1.43
CA GLY A 61 -1.36 31.05 0.03
C GLY A 61 -0.83 32.37 0.59
N SER A 62 -0.31 32.32 1.81
CA SER A 62 0.20 33.49 2.52
C SER A 62 1.48 34.04 1.89
N ALA A 63 1.68 35.37 2.01
CA ALA A 63 2.90 36.03 1.58
C ALA A 63 3.91 36.06 2.75
N ILE A 64 5.14 35.54 2.52
CA ILE A 64 6.22 35.57 3.49
C ILE A 64 7.22 36.68 3.15
N PRO A 65 7.90 37.28 4.18
CA PRO A 65 9.01 38.20 3.93
C PRO A 65 10.13 37.49 3.18
N SER A 66 10.58 38.03 2.04
CA SER A 66 11.85 37.57 1.46
C SER A 66 13.01 38.07 2.33
N GLY A 67 14.05 37.25 2.55
CA GLY A 67 15.20 37.60 3.41
C GLY A 67 16.08 38.76 2.96
N SER A 68 15.67 39.51 1.93
CA SER A 68 16.28 40.77 1.43
C SER A 68 15.21 41.85 1.36
N ALA A 69 15.57 43.12 1.55
CA ALA A 69 14.68 44.25 1.38
C ALA A 69 14.04 44.25 -0.03
N GLY A 70 12.83 43.73 -0.14
CA GLY A 70 12.19 43.56 -1.44
C GLY A 70 10.77 42.95 -1.36
N ARG A 71 10.30 42.53 -2.47
CA ARG A 71 8.95 42.00 -2.75
C ARG A 71 8.69 40.73 -1.93
N ARG A 72 7.55 40.67 -1.25
CA ARG A 72 7.10 39.48 -0.54
C ARG A 72 6.99 38.27 -1.47
N GLU A 73 7.41 37.12 -1.02
CA GLU A 73 7.21 35.84 -1.76
C GLU A 73 5.83 35.27 -1.46
N ILE A 74 5.08 34.96 -2.50
CA ILE A 74 3.77 34.30 -2.39
C ILE A 74 4.00 32.78 -2.40
N LEU A 75 3.46 32.10 -1.40
CA LEU A 75 3.49 30.67 -1.32
C LEU A 75 2.45 30.04 -2.26
N LEU A 76 2.78 28.91 -2.83
CA LEU A 76 1.91 28.08 -3.66
C LEU A 76 1.57 26.84 -2.88
N GLU A 77 0.31 26.43 -2.96
CA GLU A 77 -0.22 25.25 -2.30
C GLU A 77 -1.02 24.40 -3.28
N LEU A 78 -0.98 23.08 -3.11
CA LEU A 78 -1.91 22.20 -3.82
C LEU A 78 -3.34 22.50 -3.36
N ASN A 79 -4.28 22.57 -4.29
CA ASN A 79 -5.69 22.66 -3.96
C ASN A 79 -6.23 21.26 -3.62
N PRO A 80 -6.42 20.90 -2.34
CA PRO A 80 -6.86 19.55 -1.99
C PRO A 80 -8.26 19.24 -2.54
N ARG A 81 -9.07 20.27 -2.81
CA ARG A 81 -10.43 20.13 -3.33
C ARG A 81 -10.53 20.25 -4.87
N PHE A 82 -9.41 20.23 -5.57
CA PHE A 82 -9.38 20.28 -7.04
C PHE A 82 -10.17 19.15 -7.67
N GLY A 83 -10.09 17.95 -7.12
CA GLY A 83 -10.80 16.79 -7.61
C GLY A 83 -10.77 15.63 -6.64
N ALA A 84 -11.68 14.69 -6.84
CA ALA A 84 -11.80 13.46 -6.08
C ALA A 84 -11.24 12.27 -6.86
N ALA A 85 -10.44 11.45 -6.21
CA ALA A 85 -10.01 10.15 -6.71
C ALA A 85 -10.91 9.06 -6.15
N LEU A 86 -11.42 8.19 -7.01
CA LEU A 86 -12.22 7.03 -6.63
C LEU A 86 -11.33 5.80 -6.44
N GLY A 87 -11.77 4.84 -5.63
CA GLY A 87 -10.99 3.65 -5.35
C GLY A 87 -11.84 2.41 -5.10
N VAL A 88 -11.32 1.26 -5.56
CA VAL A 88 -11.87 -0.06 -5.26
C VAL A 88 -10.73 -0.97 -4.84
N LEU A 89 -10.73 -1.41 -3.58
CA LEU A 89 -9.81 -2.43 -3.08
C LEU A 89 -10.53 -3.78 -3.04
N ILE A 90 -9.96 -4.82 -3.64
CA ILE A 90 -10.52 -6.18 -3.69
C ILE A 90 -9.57 -7.14 -2.99
N ASN A 91 -9.90 -7.55 -1.78
CA ASN A 91 -9.24 -8.60 -1.01
C ASN A 91 -10.02 -9.92 -1.10
N LEU A 92 -9.51 -10.98 -0.45
CA LEU A 92 -10.08 -12.33 -0.58
C LEU A 92 -11.52 -12.47 -0.08
N ARG A 93 -11.88 -11.74 0.98
CA ARG A 93 -13.16 -11.85 1.67
C ARG A 93 -13.90 -10.53 1.80
N GLN A 94 -13.31 -9.46 1.31
CA GLN A 94 -13.88 -8.11 1.40
C GLN A 94 -13.43 -7.24 0.23
N ALA A 95 -14.27 -6.29 -0.13
CA ALA A 95 -13.90 -5.17 -0.98
C ALA A 95 -14.20 -3.86 -0.26
N ILE A 96 -13.41 -2.84 -0.55
CA ILE A 96 -13.62 -1.48 -0.05
C ILE A 96 -13.81 -0.56 -1.24
N VAL A 97 -14.89 0.20 -1.21
CA VAL A 97 -15.18 1.26 -2.18
C VAL A 97 -14.96 2.60 -1.49
N SER A 98 -14.12 3.45 -2.05
CA SER A 98 -13.72 4.69 -1.39
C SER A 98 -13.54 5.86 -2.35
N ALA A 99 -13.52 7.06 -1.80
CA ALA A 99 -13.07 8.26 -2.49
C ALA A 99 -12.23 9.12 -1.55
N VAL A 100 -11.21 9.77 -2.13
CA VAL A 100 -10.34 10.70 -1.41
C VAL A 100 -10.16 12.00 -2.19
N TRP A 101 -9.84 13.08 -1.47
CA TRP A 101 -9.34 14.32 -2.06
C TRP A 101 -7.85 14.18 -2.42
N LEU A 102 -7.29 15.16 -3.14
CA LEU A 102 -5.88 15.14 -3.56
C LEU A 102 -4.86 15.00 -2.41
N ASP A 103 -5.22 15.39 -1.20
CA ASP A 103 -4.36 15.27 -0.01
C ASP A 103 -4.50 13.91 0.70
N GLY A 104 -5.33 13.01 0.18
CA GLY A 104 -5.64 11.71 0.80
C GLY A 104 -6.70 11.76 1.90
N THR A 105 -7.37 12.90 2.11
CA THR A 105 -8.51 12.98 3.02
C THR A 105 -9.68 12.18 2.47
N VAL A 106 -10.18 11.21 3.24
CA VAL A 106 -11.29 10.35 2.85
C VAL A 106 -12.58 11.14 2.75
N ILE A 107 -13.31 10.98 1.64
CA ILE A 107 -14.65 11.54 1.43
C ILE A 107 -15.69 10.50 1.89
N PHE A 108 -15.53 9.26 1.45
CA PHE A 108 -16.28 8.08 1.90
C PHE A 108 -15.41 6.84 1.82
N SER A 109 -15.75 5.84 2.62
CA SER A 109 -15.19 4.47 2.57
C SER A 109 -16.25 3.52 3.07
N GLU A 110 -16.58 2.51 2.27
CA GLU A 110 -17.51 1.45 2.63
C GLU A 110 -16.95 0.07 2.31
N GLU A 111 -17.15 -0.85 3.24
CA GLU A 111 -16.69 -2.23 3.13
C GLU A 111 -17.85 -3.15 2.74
N TYR A 112 -17.58 -4.09 1.83
CA TYR A 112 -18.48 -5.11 1.35
C TYR A 112 -17.86 -6.50 1.53
N ALA A 113 -18.61 -7.42 2.12
CA ALA A 113 -18.18 -8.82 2.21
C ALA A 113 -18.16 -9.45 0.81
N LEU A 114 -17.12 -10.24 0.54
CA LEU A 114 -16.99 -11.03 -0.67
C LEU A 114 -16.81 -12.51 -0.34
N GLU A 115 -17.38 -13.37 -1.17
CA GLU A 115 -17.03 -14.78 -1.14
C GLU A 115 -15.66 -15.01 -1.80
N PRO A 116 -14.80 -15.86 -1.21
CA PRO A 116 -13.54 -16.21 -1.84
C PRO A 116 -13.77 -16.80 -3.24
N LYS A 117 -13.01 -16.30 -4.22
CA LYS A 117 -13.18 -16.69 -5.62
C LYS A 117 -14.55 -16.36 -6.20
N ALA A 118 -15.11 -15.21 -5.79
CA ALA A 118 -16.32 -14.68 -6.41
C ALA A 118 -16.13 -14.47 -7.91
N PRO A 119 -17.19 -14.66 -8.74
CA PRO A 119 -17.13 -14.38 -10.17
C PRO A 119 -16.73 -12.92 -10.42
N ALA A 120 -15.74 -12.72 -11.30
CA ALA A 120 -15.17 -11.38 -11.53
C ALA A 120 -16.22 -10.41 -12.10
N GLU A 121 -17.01 -10.84 -13.07
CA GLU A 121 -18.02 -9.99 -13.71
C GLU A 121 -19.05 -9.49 -12.71
N GLU A 122 -19.63 -10.40 -11.91
CA GLU A 122 -20.65 -10.05 -10.91
C GLU A 122 -20.08 -9.09 -9.84
N THR A 123 -18.84 -9.38 -9.40
CA THR A 123 -18.15 -8.55 -8.41
C THR A 123 -17.89 -7.15 -8.95
N VAL A 124 -17.41 -7.03 -10.19
CA VAL A 124 -17.07 -5.72 -10.79
C VAL A 124 -18.33 -4.90 -11.07
N VAL A 125 -19.41 -5.53 -11.53
CA VAL A 125 -20.70 -4.87 -11.73
C VAL A 125 -21.21 -4.32 -10.38
N MET A 126 -21.28 -5.15 -9.35
CA MET A 126 -21.76 -4.77 -8.03
C MET A 126 -20.93 -3.62 -7.44
N LEU A 127 -19.59 -3.71 -7.49
CA LEU A 127 -18.70 -2.67 -6.96
C LEU A 127 -18.80 -1.36 -7.77
N SER A 128 -18.98 -1.44 -9.09
CA SER A 128 -19.18 -0.27 -9.94
C SER A 128 -20.49 0.47 -9.62
N GLU A 129 -21.58 -0.26 -9.43
CA GLU A 129 -22.87 0.31 -9.03
C GLU A 129 -22.79 0.99 -7.67
N ARG A 130 -22.13 0.35 -6.68
CA ARG A 130 -21.93 0.92 -5.35
C ARG A 130 -21.08 2.18 -5.41
N LEU A 131 -19.97 2.15 -6.16
CA LEU A 131 -19.08 3.30 -6.35
C LEU A 131 -19.84 4.49 -6.94
N LEU A 132 -20.63 4.28 -8.00
CA LEU A 132 -21.41 5.34 -8.64
C LEU A 132 -22.51 5.89 -7.71
N ALA A 133 -23.19 5.01 -6.96
CA ALA A 133 -24.19 5.42 -5.99
C ALA A 133 -23.61 6.30 -4.89
N LEU A 134 -22.50 5.90 -4.26
CA LEU A 134 -21.81 6.68 -3.23
C LEU A 134 -21.25 8.01 -3.78
N THR A 135 -20.72 8.00 -5.01
CA THR A 135 -20.26 9.21 -5.68
C THR A 135 -21.38 10.22 -5.84
N ALA A 136 -22.58 9.78 -6.22
CA ALA A 136 -23.78 10.62 -6.34
C ALA A 136 -24.30 11.09 -4.96
N GLU A 137 -24.34 10.21 -3.96
CA GLU A 137 -24.77 10.53 -2.59
C GLU A 137 -23.91 11.63 -1.97
N HIS A 138 -22.60 11.53 -2.16
CA HIS A 138 -21.63 12.53 -1.68
C HIS A 138 -21.50 13.74 -2.61
N ARG A 139 -22.35 13.86 -3.63
CA ARG A 139 -22.42 14.99 -4.56
C ARG A 139 -21.08 15.30 -5.28
N ILE A 140 -20.32 14.26 -5.58
CA ILE A 140 -19.10 14.39 -6.38
C ILE A 140 -19.51 14.45 -7.85
N GLY A 141 -19.36 15.60 -8.47
CA GLY A 141 -19.63 15.78 -9.91
C GLY A 141 -18.69 14.94 -10.76
N ARG A 142 -19.19 14.38 -11.85
CA ARG A 142 -18.38 13.54 -12.75
C ARG A 142 -17.13 14.25 -13.25
N GLU A 143 -17.24 15.55 -13.53
CA GLU A 143 -16.15 16.44 -13.96
C GLU A 143 -15.11 16.70 -12.87
N SER A 144 -15.46 16.42 -11.60
CA SER A 144 -14.55 16.54 -10.45
C SER A 144 -13.73 15.28 -10.21
N VAL A 145 -14.09 14.14 -10.83
CA VAL A 145 -13.35 12.90 -10.69
C VAL A 145 -12.08 12.93 -11.51
N ILE A 146 -10.93 12.64 -10.88
CA ILE A 146 -9.61 12.64 -11.51
C ILE A 146 -9.17 11.25 -11.98
N GLY A 147 -9.88 10.19 -11.60
CA GLY A 147 -9.62 8.81 -12.01
C GLY A 147 -10.13 7.81 -10.99
N LEU A 148 -10.03 6.54 -11.36
CA LEU A 148 -10.36 5.38 -10.55
C LEU A 148 -9.11 4.51 -10.32
N GLY A 149 -8.77 4.27 -9.07
CA GLY A 149 -7.73 3.31 -8.71
C GLY A 149 -8.35 1.97 -8.31
N VAL A 150 -7.77 0.87 -8.76
CA VAL A 150 -8.16 -0.49 -8.36
C VAL A 150 -6.97 -1.19 -7.73
N ALA A 151 -7.12 -1.60 -6.49
CA ALA A 151 -6.14 -2.43 -5.80
C ALA A 151 -6.70 -3.83 -5.63
N VAL A 152 -6.01 -4.86 -6.15
CA VAL A 152 -6.53 -6.22 -6.14
C VAL A 152 -5.51 -7.21 -5.60
N ARG A 153 -5.96 -8.16 -4.78
CA ARG A 153 -5.13 -9.30 -4.40
C ARG A 153 -4.90 -10.19 -5.62
N GLY A 154 -3.64 -10.36 -6.01
CA GLY A 154 -3.24 -11.17 -7.15
C GLY A 154 -2.08 -10.55 -7.90
N ILE A 155 -1.57 -11.27 -8.91
CA ILE A 155 -0.53 -10.77 -9.82
C ILE A 155 -1.21 -10.00 -10.93
N CYS A 156 -0.76 -8.78 -11.15
CA CYS A 156 -1.22 -7.94 -12.26
C CYS A 156 -0.37 -8.23 -13.51
N SER A 157 -0.95 -8.03 -14.69
CA SER A 157 -0.20 -8.04 -15.95
C SER A 157 0.82 -6.90 -16.01
N ALA A 158 1.83 -7.01 -16.87
CA ALA A 158 2.89 -6.01 -16.99
C ALA A 158 2.39 -4.63 -17.45
N ASP A 159 1.24 -4.55 -18.11
CA ASP A 159 0.57 -3.32 -18.47
C ASP A 159 -0.31 -2.75 -17.34
N GLY A 160 -0.40 -3.45 -16.20
CA GLY A 160 -1.21 -3.05 -15.05
C GLY A 160 -2.71 -3.02 -15.32
N ARG A 161 -3.26 -3.76 -16.28
CA ARG A 161 -4.66 -3.66 -16.68
C ARG A 161 -5.49 -4.93 -16.46
N THR A 162 -4.82 -6.06 -16.24
CA THR A 162 -5.42 -7.40 -16.14
C THR A 162 -4.94 -8.11 -14.87
N VAL A 163 -5.83 -8.82 -14.21
CA VAL A 163 -5.43 -9.75 -13.12
C VAL A 163 -5.00 -11.05 -13.75
N ALA A 164 -3.69 -11.35 -13.66
CA ALA A 164 -3.04 -12.36 -14.50
C ALA A 164 -3.14 -13.80 -13.97
N ASN A 165 -3.46 -14.02 -12.69
CA ASN A 165 -3.33 -15.35 -12.09
C ASN A 165 -4.52 -15.81 -11.25
N SER A 166 -4.51 -17.13 -10.97
CA SER A 166 -5.52 -17.82 -10.15
C SER A 166 -5.40 -17.58 -8.64
N PHE A 167 -4.37 -16.86 -8.16
CA PHE A 167 -4.25 -16.45 -6.74
C PHE A 167 -5.04 -15.17 -6.43
N SER A 168 -5.69 -14.62 -7.45
CA SER A 168 -6.58 -13.48 -7.31
C SER A 168 -7.69 -13.74 -6.29
N ALA A 169 -8.23 -12.68 -5.76
CA ALA A 169 -9.48 -12.69 -5.00
C ALA A 169 -10.66 -13.17 -5.88
N LEU A 170 -10.56 -12.92 -7.18
CA LEU A 170 -11.57 -13.27 -8.19
C LEU A 170 -11.37 -14.69 -8.73
N ALA A 171 -12.44 -15.30 -9.23
CA ALA A 171 -12.42 -16.66 -9.75
C ALA A 171 -11.60 -16.77 -11.04
N GLU A 172 -11.78 -15.82 -11.95
CA GLU A 172 -11.19 -15.86 -13.28
C GLU A 172 -9.77 -15.30 -13.30
N ALA A 173 -8.87 -16.01 -13.97
CA ALA A 173 -7.55 -15.50 -14.34
C ALA A 173 -7.64 -14.71 -15.66
N ASN A 174 -6.68 -13.79 -15.85
CA ASN A 174 -6.60 -12.94 -17.05
C ASN A 174 -7.86 -12.09 -17.30
N TYR A 175 -8.54 -11.71 -16.21
CA TYR A 175 -9.72 -10.84 -16.31
C TYR A 175 -9.30 -9.39 -16.56
N PRO A 176 -9.85 -8.70 -17.60
CA PRO A 176 -9.47 -7.33 -18.00
C PRO A 176 -10.10 -6.28 -17.08
N LEU A 177 -9.66 -6.25 -15.82
CA LEU A 177 -10.31 -5.54 -14.72
C LEU A 177 -10.42 -4.03 -14.97
N CYS A 178 -9.34 -3.37 -15.42
CA CYS A 178 -9.38 -1.94 -15.71
C CYS A 178 -10.39 -1.61 -16.81
N ARG A 179 -10.33 -2.35 -17.92
CA ARG A 179 -11.25 -2.12 -19.05
C ARG A 179 -12.71 -2.24 -18.60
N ARG A 180 -12.99 -3.26 -17.77
CA ARG A 180 -14.36 -3.50 -17.34
C ARG A 180 -14.90 -2.41 -16.40
N PHE A 181 -14.05 -1.92 -15.47
CA PHE A 181 -14.40 -0.75 -14.67
C PHE A 181 -14.60 0.51 -15.53
N GLU A 182 -13.73 0.75 -16.53
CA GLU A 182 -13.87 1.88 -17.47
C GLU A 182 -15.18 1.84 -18.24
N GLU A 183 -15.59 0.65 -18.73
CA GLU A 183 -16.87 0.46 -19.44
C GLU A 183 -18.09 0.74 -18.55
N LEU A 184 -18.05 0.33 -17.28
CA LEU A 184 -19.17 0.48 -16.36
C LEU A 184 -19.26 1.87 -15.72
N THR A 185 -18.11 2.46 -15.37
CA THR A 185 -18.06 3.75 -14.65
C THR A 185 -17.80 4.94 -15.56
N GLY A 186 -17.13 4.69 -16.68
CA GLY A 186 -16.65 5.71 -17.61
C GLY A 186 -15.50 6.56 -17.06
N PHE A 187 -14.79 6.11 -16.03
CA PHE A 187 -13.60 6.75 -15.49
C PHE A 187 -12.35 6.00 -15.92
N GLN A 188 -11.29 6.74 -16.29
CA GLN A 188 -9.98 6.14 -16.54
C GLN A 188 -9.52 5.38 -15.29
N THR A 189 -9.07 4.14 -15.47
CA THR A 189 -8.76 3.23 -14.39
C THR A 189 -7.31 2.81 -14.40
N VAL A 190 -6.66 2.91 -13.24
CA VAL A 190 -5.32 2.38 -12.97
C VAL A 190 -5.41 1.26 -11.94
N MET A 191 -4.54 0.27 -12.05
CA MET A 191 -4.58 -0.90 -11.17
C MET A 191 -3.20 -1.26 -10.62
N ALA A 192 -3.19 -1.77 -9.38
CA ALA A 192 -2.01 -2.37 -8.77
C ALA A 192 -2.39 -3.59 -7.92
N ASN A 193 -1.39 -4.42 -7.62
CA ASN A 193 -1.50 -5.39 -6.54
C ASN A 193 -1.80 -4.67 -5.22
N ASN A 194 -2.64 -5.26 -4.36
CA ASN A 194 -3.09 -4.64 -3.10
C ASN A 194 -1.94 -4.25 -2.16
N VAL A 195 -0.88 -5.05 -2.04
CA VAL A 195 0.27 -4.72 -1.17
C VAL A 195 1.07 -3.54 -1.74
N ARG A 196 1.21 -3.47 -3.07
CA ARG A 196 1.85 -2.33 -3.74
C ARG A 196 1.04 -1.07 -3.58
N ALA A 197 -0.29 -1.15 -3.70
CA ALA A 197 -1.18 -0.02 -3.49
C ALA A 197 -1.08 0.51 -2.05
N LEU A 198 -1.05 -0.38 -1.06
CA LEU A 198 -0.84 -0.01 0.34
C LEU A 198 0.51 0.67 0.55
N PHE A 199 1.58 0.14 -0.02
CA PHE A 199 2.90 0.75 0.11
C PHE A 199 2.99 2.11 -0.60
N ALA A 200 2.43 2.24 -1.79
CA ALA A 200 2.33 3.50 -2.50
C ALA A 200 1.56 4.56 -1.68
N ALA A 201 0.44 4.16 -1.06
CA ALA A 201 -0.33 5.00 -0.15
C ALA A 201 0.46 5.38 1.12
N GLN A 202 1.18 4.42 1.72
CA GLN A 202 2.08 4.67 2.86
C GLN A 202 3.11 5.75 2.53
N MET A 203 3.81 5.63 1.40
CA MET A 203 4.82 6.61 0.96
C MET A 203 4.18 7.98 0.68
N PHE A 204 3.04 8.00 0.00
CA PHE A 204 2.31 9.24 -0.30
C PHE A 204 1.93 9.99 0.98
N LEU A 205 1.31 9.32 1.94
CA LEU A 205 0.86 9.94 3.18
C LEU A 205 2.01 10.31 4.12
N ALA A 206 3.08 9.53 4.13
CA ALA A 206 4.26 9.83 4.93
C ALA A 206 5.03 11.06 4.43
N ARG A 207 4.81 11.47 3.17
CA ARG A 207 5.57 12.52 2.49
C ARG A 207 7.08 12.26 2.59
N ASP A 208 7.45 10.98 2.58
CA ASP A 208 8.80 10.53 2.85
C ASP A 208 9.57 10.42 1.52
N ARG A 209 10.46 11.37 1.27
CA ARG A 209 11.49 11.23 0.24
C ARG A 209 12.51 10.21 0.72
N ALA A 210 12.21 8.96 0.57
CA ALA A 210 13.18 7.95 0.86
C ALA A 210 14.26 7.93 -0.21
N GLU A 211 15.41 8.48 0.12
CA GLU A 211 16.64 8.14 -0.58
C GLU A 211 16.94 6.67 -0.32
N GLY A 212 17.35 5.94 -1.36
CA GLY A 212 17.67 4.53 -1.28
C GLY A 212 16.46 3.60 -1.36
N SER A 213 16.57 2.44 -0.73
CA SER A 213 15.53 1.41 -0.81
C SER A 213 14.69 1.32 0.46
N GLN A 214 13.40 1.08 0.28
CA GLN A 214 12.45 0.82 1.36
C GLN A 214 11.73 -0.51 1.10
N PHE A 215 11.55 -1.29 2.15
CA PHE A 215 10.81 -2.54 2.11
C PHE A 215 9.56 -2.45 2.97
N PHE A 216 8.41 -2.77 2.39
CA PHE A 216 7.11 -2.78 3.06
C PHE A 216 6.66 -4.23 3.25
N LEU A 217 6.42 -4.64 4.47
CA LEU A 217 5.94 -5.96 4.84
C LEU A 217 4.51 -5.87 5.35
N ARG A 218 3.59 -6.56 4.69
CA ARG A 218 2.20 -6.73 5.13
C ARG A 218 1.99 -8.13 5.71
N CYS A 219 1.57 -8.20 6.97
CA CYS A 219 1.13 -9.44 7.62
C CYS A 219 -0.31 -9.26 8.14
N GLU A 220 -1.25 -9.76 7.35
CA GLU A 220 -2.67 -9.85 7.69
C GLU A 220 -3.15 -11.30 7.54
N TYR A 221 -4.01 -11.64 6.58
CA TYR A 221 -4.38 -13.04 6.32
C TYR A 221 -3.21 -13.87 5.79
N GLY A 222 -2.34 -13.26 5.01
CA GLY A 222 -1.13 -13.82 4.45
C GLY A 222 0.05 -12.89 4.65
N ILE A 223 1.18 -13.20 4.01
CA ILE A 223 2.40 -12.40 4.02
C ILE A 223 2.67 -11.91 2.61
N GLY A 224 2.66 -10.59 2.44
CA GLY A 224 3.04 -9.93 1.20
C GLY A 224 4.04 -8.82 1.46
N ALA A 225 4.81 -8.46 0.45
CA ALA A 225 5.71 -7.33 0.56
C ALA A 225 5.76 -6.50 -0.73
N SER A 226 6.35 -5.34 -0.61
CA SER A 226 6.66 -4.47 -1.73
C SER A 226 7.99 -3.76 -1.50
N LEU A 227 8.74 -3.51 -2.57
CA LEU A 227 10.02 -2.82 -2.56
C LEU A 227 9.89 -1.50 -3.30
N ALA A 228 10.44 -0.43 -2.74
CA ALA A 228 10.65 0.83 -3.44
C ALA A 228 12.14 1.15 -3.49
N ILE A 229 12.60 1.74 -4.59
CA ILE A 229 13.97 2.23 -4.79
C ILE A 229 13.85 3.69 -5.22
N ASP A 230 14.51 4.58 -4.50
CA ASP A 230 14.46 6.03 -4.75
C ASP A 230 13.02 6.57 -4.91
N GLY A 231 12.15 6.16 -3.99
CA GLY A 231 10.75 6.58 -3.93
C GLY A 231 9.83 5.97 -5.01
N LYS A 232 10.31 5.00 -5.80
CA LYS A 232 9.51 4.33 -6.83
C LYS A 232 9.34 2.85 -6.53
N ILE A 233 8.10 2.37 -6.61
CA ILE A 233 7.80 0.94 -6.46
C ILE A 233 8.58 0.15 -7.53
N TRP A 234 9.30 -0.87 -7.08
CA TRP A 234 10.03 -1.78 -7.96
C TRP A 234 9.17 -3.00 -8.29
N HIS A 235 8.81 -3.13 -9.56
CA HIS A 235 7.89 -4.16 -10.03
C HIS A 235 8.59 -5.49 -10.37
N GLY A 236 9.90 -5.44 -10.64
CA GLY A 236 10.62 -6.58 -11.24
C GLY A 236 10.27 -6.74 -12.73
N VAL A 237 10.77 -7.82 -13.33
CA VAL A 237 10.57 -8.11 -14.77
C VAL A 237 9.18 -8.70 -15.03
N THR A 238 8.65 -9.47 -14.08
CA THR A 238 7.42 -10.28 -14.22
C THR A 238 6.31 -9.84 -13.29
N GLU A 239 6.38 -8.61 -12.76
CA GLU A 239 5.42 -8.10 -11.77
C GLU A 239 5.31 -8.97 -10.49
N GLN A 240 6.37 -9.72 -10.14
CA GLN A 240 6.41 -10.63 -8.99
C GLN A 240 7.55 -10.30 -8.01
N CYS A 241 8.00 -9.05 -7.99
CA CYS A 241 9.02 -8.61 -7.02
C CYS A 241 8.45 -8.64 -5.60
N ALA A 242 9.31 -8.99 -4.65
CA ALA A 242 9.05 -9.00 -3.21
C ALA A 242 7.99 -10.02 -2.73
N GLU A 243 7.78 -11.13 -3.44
CA GLU A 243 6.90 -12.23 -3.03
C GLU A 243 7.50 -13.03 -1.86
N ILE A 244 7.86 -12.35 -0.76
CA ILE A 244 8.55 -12.90 0.41
C ILE A 244 7.73 -14.00 1.11
N GLY A 245 6.40 -13.89 1.12
CA GLY A 245 5.51 -14.90 1.69
C GLY A 245 5.67 -16.27 1.04
N HIS A 246 6.16 -16.32 -0.21
CA HIS A 246 6.29 -17.54 -1.01
C HIS A 246 7.73 -18.06 -1.13
N ILE A 247 8.70 -17.50 -0.37
CA ILE A 247 10.02 -18.10 -0.27
C ILE A 247 9.95 -19.41 0.52
N PRO A 248 10.65 -20.48 0.10
CA PRO A 248 10.66 -21.74 0.82
C PRO A 248 11.54 -21.64 2.08
N VAL A 249 10.94 -21.63 3.25
CA VAL A 249 11.65 -21.64 4.56
C VAL A 249 11.73 -23.05 5.14
N ILE A 250 10.87 -23.98 4.70
CA ILE A 250 10.99 -25.42 4.94
C ILE A 250 11.21 -26.12 3.61
N PRO A 251 12.44 -26.55 3.30
CA PRO A 251 12.77 -27.10 1.98
C PRO A 251 12.07 -28.44 1.65
N ARG A 252 11.70 -29.24 2.67
CA ARG A 252 11.04 -30.55 2.50
C ARG A 252 10.05 -30.80 3.65
N GLY A 253 8.88 -31.35 3.31
CA GLY A 253 7.87 -31.74 4.31
C GLY A 253 7.10 -30.56 4.94
N GLY A 254 7.18 -29.35 4.34
CA GLY A 254 6.40 -28.21 4.79
C GLY A 254 4.94 -28.29 4.36
N LYS A 255 4.07 -27.48 5.02
CA LYS A 255 2.65 -27.36 4.67
C LYS A 255 2.44 -26.91 3.23
N PRO A 256 1.38 -27.39 2.55
CA PRO A 256 0.97 -26.87 1.24
C PRO A 256 0.69 -25.36 1.30
N CYS A 257 1.10 -24.64 0.26
CA CYS A 257 0.83 -23.21 0.10
C CYS A 257 -0.14 -22.98 -1.05
N SER A 258 -0.94 -21.93 -0.96
CA SER A 258 -1.87 -21.51 -2.03
C SER A 258 -1.16 -21.26 -3.38
N CYS A 259 0.15 -20.97 -3.36
CA CYS A 259 0.96 -20.80 -4.57
C CYS A 259 1.34 -22.12 -5.30
N GLY A 260 0.85 -23.27 -4.83
CA GLY A 260 1.14 -24.58 -5.41
C GLY A 260 2.44 -25.24 -4.94
N LYS A 261 3.26 -24.53 -4.14
CA LYS A 261 4.47 -25.06 -3.49
C LYS A 261 4.16 -25.51 -2.05
N SER A 262 5.18 -25.99 -1.35
CA SER A 262 5.08 -26.33 0.09
C SER A 262 6.21 -25.68 0.87
N GLY A 263 5.98 -25.42 2.17
CA GLY A 263 7.00 -24.88 3.07
C GLY A 263 7.31 -23.41 2.85
N CYS A 264 6.41 -22.64 2.26
CA CYS A 264 6.52 -21.19 2.11
C CYS A 264 6.46 -20.48 3.46
N LEU A 265 7.10 -19.34 3.60
CA LEU A 265 7.07 -18.49 4.80
C LEU A 265 5.64 -18.23 5.29
N GLU A 266 4.72 -17.93 4.38
CA GLU A 266 3.31 -17.67 4.69
C GLU A 266 2.65 -18.82 5.46
N THR A 267 3.01 -20.08 5.15
CA THR A 267 2.43 -21.27 5.80
C THR A 267 2.88 -21.49 7.24
N ILE A 268 3.78 -20.63 7.75
CA ILE A 268 4.34 -20.74 9.10
C ILE A 268 4.13 -19.45 9.88
N ALA A 269 4.36 -18.31 9.25
CA ALA A 269 4.49 -17.02 9.91
C ALA A 269 3.31 -16.07 9.65
N SER A 270 2.36 -16.43 8.78
CA SER A 270 1.15 -15.61 8.64
C SER A 270 0.24 -15.74 9.86
N PRO A 271 -0.57 -14.71 10.19
CA PRO A 271 -1.59 -14.80 11.24
C PRO A 271 -2.50 -16.01 11.07
N GLY A 272 -2.92 -16.29 9.82
CA GLY A 272 -3.74 -17.47 9.52
C GLY A 272 -3.06 -18.78 9.87
N ALA A 273 -1.79 -18.94 9.48
CA ALA A 273 -1.02 -20.15 9.78
C ALA A 273 -0.77 -20.35 11.28
N ILE A 274 -0.52 -19.27 12.02
CA ILE A 274 -0.35 -19.29 13.47
C ILE A 274 -1.65 -19.74 14.16
N VAL A 275 -2.79 -19.22 13.73
CA VAL A 275 -4.11 -19.58 14.25
C VAL A 275 -4.46 -21.02 13.92
N GLU A 276 -4.22 -21.47 12.68
CA GLU A 276 -4.42 -22.88 12.28
C GLU A 276 -3.59 -23.84 13.13
N ASP A 277 -2.32 -23.52 13.38
CA ASP A 277 -1.46 -24.35 14.23
C ASP A 277 -1.95 -24.36 15.68
N ALA A 278 -2.44 -23.22 16.17
CA ALA A 278 -2.99 -23.13 17.53
C ALA A 278 -4.30 -23.94 17.68
N ILE A 279 -5.17 -23.91 16.67
CA ILE A 279 -6.40 -24.72 16.64
C ILE A 279 -6.07 -26.22 16.66
N ALA A 280 -5.03 -26.62 15.92
CA ALA A 280 -4.64 -28.02 15.82
C ALA A 280 -4.20 -28.67 17.16
N ILE A 281 -3.71 -27.83 18.09
CA ILE A 281 -3.26 -28.27 19.44
C ILE A 281 -4.12 -27.72 20.58
N LEU A 282 -5.26 -27.09 20.26
CA LEU A 282 -6.10 -26.44 21.26
C LEU A 282 -6.72 -27.44 22.23
N SER A 283 -6.19 -27.49 23.44
CA SER A 283 -6.67 -28.37 24.51
C SER A 283 -6.28 -27.81 25.88
N GLU A 284 -6.95 -28.30 26.92
CA GLU A 284 -6.63 -27.94 28.31
C GLU A 284 -5.22 -28.42 28.72
N GLU A 285 -4.71 -29.47 28.10
CA GLU A 285 -3.40 -30.06 28.41
C GLU A 285 -2.26 -29.35 27.65
N GLU A 286 -2.41 -29.13 26.33
CA GLU A 286 -1.31 -28.60 25.51
C GLU A 286 -1.28 -27.06 25.50
N THR A 287 -2.44 -26.41 25.61
CA THR A 287 -2.59 -24.94 25.55
C THR A 287 -3.53 -24.41 26.63
N PRO A 288 -3.23 -24.60 27.91
CA PRO A 288 -4.16 -24.33 29.02
C PRO A 288 -4.61 -22.86 29.09
N VAL A 289 -3.72 -21.91 28.81
CA VAL A 289 -4.06 -20.48 28.86
C VAL A 289 -4.92 -20.11 27.67
N LEU A 290 -4.58 -20.55 26.46
CA LEU A 290 -5.35 -20.31 25.23
C LEU A 290 -6.74 -20.96 25.34
N TRP A 291 -6.80 -22.20 25.81
CA TRP A 291 -8.05 -22.93 26.05
C TRP A 291 -8.99 -22.15 26.99
N LYS A 292 -8.46 -21.64 28.08
CA LYS A 292 -9.20 -20.83 29.05
C LYS A 292 -9.70 -19.53 28.40
N LEU A 293 -8.86 -18.79 27.66
CA LEU A 293 -9.23 -17.56 26.93
C LEU A 293 -10.39 -17.80 25.96
N CYS A 294 -10.34 -18.88 25.16
CA CYS A 294 -11.40 -19.22 24.23
C CYS A 294 -12.73 -19.50 24.95
N ARG A 295 -12.69 -20.20 26.07
CA ARG A 295 -13.89 -20.50 26.87
C ARG A 295 -14.49 -19.26 27.52
N GLU A 296 -13.67 -18.38 28.07
CA GLU A 296 -14.12 -17.12 28.69
C GLU A 296 -14.78 -16.16 27.70
N LYS A 297 -14.28 -16.14 26.47
CA LYS A 297 -14.85 -15.33 25.38
C LYS A 297 -16.02 -16.03 24.67
N ASN A 298 -16.35 -17.26 25.00
CA ASN A 298 -17.34 -18.10 24.32
C ASN A 298 -17.04 -18.24 22.81
N HIS A 299 -15.76 -18.25 22.44
CA HIS A 299 -15.29 -18.41 21.06
C HIS A 299 -15.03 -19.89 20.76
N ALA A 300 -15.54 -20.37 19.60
CA ALA A 300 -15.29 -21.75 19.16
C ALA A 300 -13.83 -21.95 18.71
N ALA A 301 -13.14 -20.91 18.27
CA ALA A 301 -11.75 -20.91 17.82
C ALA A 301 -11.05 -19.62 18.24
N PRO A 302 -9.72 -19.66 18.53
CA PRO A 302 -8.93 -18.47 18.84
C PRO A 302 -8.75 -17.58 17.62
N ASP A 303 -8.58 -16.28 17.86
CA ASP A 303 -7.99 -15.35 16.90
C ASP A 303 -6.48 -15.19 17.14
N ILE A 304 -5.80 -14.43 16.31
CA ILE A 304 -4.34 -14.22 16.43
C ILE A 304 -3.98 -13.54 17.76
N ASN A 305 -4.79 -12.62 18.26
CA ASN A 305 -4.53 -11.93 19.52
C ASN A 305 -4.67 -12.87 20.71
N ASP A 306 -5.59 -13.82 20.66
CA ASP A 306 -5.74 -14.86 21.69
C ASP A 306 -4.46 -15.71 21.79
N VAL A 307 -3.91 -16.12 20.63
CA VAL A 307 -2.67 -16.92 20.60
C VAL A 307 -1.48 -16.11 21.12
N LEU A 308 -1.33 -14.86 20.70
CA LEU A 308 -0.24 -14.00 21.16
C LEU A 308 -0.35 -13.66 22.65
N ASN A 309 -1.56 -13.44 23.17
CA ASN A 309 -1.80 -13.18 24.58
C ASN A 309 -1.59 -14.43 25.44
N ALA A 310 -1.97 -15.61 24.94
CA ALA A 310 -1.68 -16.87 25.60
C ALA A 310 -0.17 -17.13 25.69
N ALA A 311 0.57 -16.91 24.61
CA ALA A 311 2.02 -17.00 24.58
C ALA A 311 2.69 -16.04 25.58
N LEU A 312 2.24 -14.77 25.62
CA LEU A 312 2.68 -13.80 26.63
C LEU A 312 2.35 -14.25 28.04
N GLY A 313 1.21 -14.91 28.26
CA GLY A 313 0.78 -15.49 29.53
C GLY A 313 1.51 -16.76 29.95
N GLY A 314 2.51 -17.21 29.17
CA GLY A 314 3.33 -18.37 29.48
C GLY A 314 2.76 -19.71 29.01
N ASP A 315 1.79 -19.72 28.12
CA ASP A 315 1.30 -20.93 27.45
C ASP A 315 2.40 -21.52 26.56
N LYS A 316 2.83 -22.74 26.89
CA LYS A 316 3.96 -23.38 26.21
C LYS A 316 3.65 -23.75 24.78
N GLY A 317 2.45 -24.25 24.50
CA GLY A 317 2.02 -24.61 23.15
C GLY A 317 1.91 -23.37 22.25
N ALA A 318 1.22 -22.33 22.72
CA ALA A 318 1.13 -21.06 22.01
C ALA A 318 2.50 -20.40 21.79
N SER A 319 3.38 -20.41 22.83
CA SER A 319 4.74 -19.87 22.74
C SER A 319 5.56 -20.58 21.67
N ALA A 320 5.51 -21.92 21.61
CA ALA A 320 6.25 -22.69 20.61
C ALA A 320 5.82 -22.35 19.17
N ILE A 321 4.52 -22.11 18.94
CA ILE A 321 4.00 -21.68 17.63
C ILE A 321 4.51 -20.30 17.28
N VAL A 322 4.41 -19.34 18.22
CA VAL A 322 4.85 -17.95 18.01
C VAL A 322 6.36 -17.89 17.78
N ASP A 323 7.16 -18.64 18.56
CA ASP A 323 8.62 -18.68 18.40
C ASP A 323 9.05 -19.19 17.03
N ARG A 324 8.40 -20.25 16.54
CA ARG A 324 8.64 -20.77 15.18
C ARG A 324 8.30 -19.74 14.10
N ALA A 325 7.17 -19.06 14.25
CA ALA A 325 6.75 -18.01 13.31
C ALA A 325 7.73 -16.81 13.33
N VAL A 326 8.14 -16.36 14.52
CA VAL A 326 9.12 -15.27 14.71
C VAL A 326 10.47 -15.63 14.09
N ALA A 327 10.97 -16.85 14.35
CA ALA A 327 12.25 -17.31 13.80
C ALA A 327 12.22 -17.35 12.25
N ALA A 328 11.13 -17.89 11.67
CA ALA A 328 10.98 -17.96 10.22
C ALA A 328 10.89 -16.56 9.57
N LEU A 329 10.07 -15.66 10.13
CA LEU A 329 9.93 -14.29 9.61
C LEU A 329 11.20 -13.48 9.82
N GLY A 330 11.85 -13.62 10.99
CA GLY A 330 13.11 -12.95 11.28
C GLY A 330 14.22 -13.37 10.32
N ALA A 331 14.35 -14.67 10.03
CA ALA A 331 15.32 -15.17 9.04
C ALA A 331 15.05 -14.62 7.63
N ALA A 332 13.77 -14.55 7.22
CA ALA A 332 13.38 -13.98 5.94
C ALA A 332 13.74 -12.48 5.86
N LEU A 333 13.45 -11.70 6.91
CA LEU A 333 13.77 -10.29 6.96
C LEU A 333 15.29 -10.02 7.05
N LYS A 334 16.05 -10.85 7.76
CA LYS A 334 17.52 -10.82 7.71
C LYS A 334 18.04 -11.01 6.28
N SER A 335 17.44 -11.95 5.54
CA SER A 335 17.79 -12.15 4.11
C SER A 335 17.49 -10.90 3.27
N VAL A 336 16.37 -10.21 3.53
CA VAL A 336 16.05 -8.92 2.88
C VAL A 336 17.10 -7.87 3.19
N ILE A 337 17.55 -7.76 4.45
CA ILE A 337 18.61 -6.82 4.86
C ILE A 337 19.89 -7.11 4.09
N TYR A 338 20.34 -8.36 4.06
CA TYR A 338 21.60 -8.72 3.38
C TYR A 338 21.55 -8.62 1.84
N LEU A 339 20.37 -8.83 1.23
CA LEU A 339 20.24 -8.81 -0.23
C LEU A 339 19.95 -7.42 -0.80
N LEU A 340 19.19 -6.59 -0.06
CA LEU A 340 18.68 -5.33 -0.56
C LEU A 340 19.27 -4.11 0.15
N ASP A 341 19.90 -4.32 1.31
CA ASP A 341 20.44 -3.26 2.19
C ASP A 341 19.47 -2.07 2.30
N PRO A 342 18.20 -2.31 2.76
CA PRO A 342 17.20 -1.27 2.74
C PRO A 342 17.46 -0.24 3.84
N GLY A 343 17.30 1.04 3.53
CA GLY A 343 17.33 2.11 4.52
C GLY A 343 16.18 2.01 5.53
N LYS A 344 15.04 1.45 5.09
CA LYS A 344 13.84 1.33 5.92
C LYS A 344 13.05 0.04 5.65
N ILE A 345 12.54 -0.59 6.73
CA ILE A 345 11.53 -1.66 6.67
C ILE A 345 10.29 -1.15 7.41
N VAL A 346 9.15 -1.10 6.72
CA VAL A 346 7.86 -0.70 7.28
C VAL A 346 7.02 -1.96 7.51
N LEU A 347 6.59 -2.17 8.75
CA LEU A 347 5.76 -3.29 9.17
C LEU A 347 4.28 -2.86 9.20
N TYR A 348 3.42 -3.54 8.45
CA TYR A 348 1.99 -3.28 8.36
C TYR A 348 1.18 -4.55 8.68
N GLY A 349 0.18 -4.42 9.53
CA GLY A 349 -0.74 -5.47 9.93
C GLY A 349 -0.98 -5.53 11.44
N HIS A 350 -2.16 -6.05 11.82
CA HIS A 350 -2.62 -6.13 13.21
C HIS A 350 -1.65 -6.88 14.14
N MET A 351 -0.95 -7.86 13.60
CA MET A 351 0.02 -8.66 14.35
C MET A 351 1.15 -7.81 14.94
N PHE A 352 1.54 -6.73 14.25
CA PHE A 352 2.58 -5.81 14.71
C PHE A 352 2.08 -4.78 15.74
N GLU A 353 0.79 -4.68 15.98
CA GLU A 353 0.22 -3.89 17.09
C GLU A 353 0.43 -4.61 18.44
N ASN A 354 0.58 -5.93 18.42
CA ASN A 354 0.90 -6.70 19.62
C ASN A 354 2.36 -6.47 20.00
N SER A 355 2.58 -5.78 21.13
CA SER A 355 3.92 -5.40 21.59
C SER A 355 4.82 -6.60 21.92
N TYR A 356 4.25 -7.71 22.39
CA TYR A 356 4.99 -8.95 22.64
C TYR A 356 5.55 -9.54 21.35
N TYR A 357 4.70 -9.69 20.32
CA TYR A 357 5.14 -10.21 19.03
C TYR A 357 6.18 -9.32 18.39
N LEU A 358 5.92 -8.01 18.35
CA LEU A 358 6.86 -7.05 17.78
C LEU A 358 8.22 -7.08 18.50
N PHE A 359 8.22 -7.10 19.83
CA PHE A 359 9.45 -7.19 20.62
C PHE A 359 10.24 -8.46 20.28
N ARG A 360 9.55 -9.62 20.22
CA ARG A 360 10.17 -10.91 19.86
C ARG A 360 10.77 -10.88 18.47
N LEU A 361 10.06 -10.35 17.48
CA LEU A 361 10.54 -10.23 16.10
C LEU A 361 11.77 -9.30 16.01
N LEU A 362 11.71 -8.14 16.65
CA LEU A 362 12.84 -7.20 16.64
C LEU A 362 14.07 -7.76 17.37
N SER A 363 13.87 -8.53 18.43
CA SER A 363 14.95 -9.22 19.13
C SER A 363 15.58 -10.29 18.24
N GLU A 364 14.76 -11.13 17.57
CA GLU A 364 15.23 -12.13 16.61
C GLU A 364 16.02 -11.50 15.46
N MET A 365 15.56 -10.35 14.94
CA MET A 365 16.23 -9.64 13.86
C MET A 365 17.58 -9.05 14.27
N ARG A 366 17.73 -8.61 15.53
CA ARG A 366 19.00 -8.05 16.04
C ARG A 366 20.07 -9.13 16.21
N GLU A 367 19.67 -10.36 16.49
CA GLU A 367 20.57 -11.48 16.60
C GLU A 367 21.13 -11.87 15.23
N GLY A 368 22.46 -11.72 15.05
CA GLY A 368 23.17 -12.13 13.84
C GLY A 368 23.11 -11.20 12.64
N VAL A 369 22.55 -10.00 12.76
CA VAL A 369 22.73 -8.94 11.76
C VAL A 369 23.96 -8.13 12.11
N ASP A 370 24.85 -7.93 11.12
CA ASP A 370 26.06 -7.13 11.29
C ASP A 370 25.69 -5.67 11.62
N THR A 371 26.35 -5.10 12.61
CA THR A 371 26.12 -3.72 13.09
C THR A 371 26.41 -2.64 12.03
N ARG A 372 27.00 -3.01 10.90
CA ARG A 372 27.21 -2.12 9.74
C ARG A 372 25.91 -1.82 8.98
N HIS A 373 24.90 -2.70 9.08
CA HIS A 373 23.59 -2.44 8.51
C HIS A 373 22.78 -1.54 9.44
N THR A 374 22.44 -0.34 8.96
CA THR A 374 21.71 0.68 9.73
C THR A 374 20.26 0.80 9.27
N VAL A 375 19.57 -0.33 9.15
CA VAL A 375 18.17 -0.35 8.73
C VAL A 375 17.25 0.19 9.82
N VAL A 376 16.36 1.10 9.46
CA VAL A 376 15.27 1.57 10.32
C VAL A 376 14.09 0.62 10.16
N ILE A 377 13.64 0.01 11.27
CA ILE A 377 12.45 -0.85 11.27
C ILE A 377 11.37 -0.15 12.07
N GLU A 378 10.27 0.17 11.42
CA GLU A 378 9.14 0.89 12.04
C GLU A 378 7.80 0.25 11.69
N ARG A 379 6.82 0.41 12.59
CA ARG A 379 5.43 0.10 12.25
C ARG A 379 4.85 1.21 11.38
N SER A 380 3.96 0.84 10.46
CA SER A 380 3.17 1.82 9.72
C SER A 380 2.37 2.69 10.68
N ARG A 381 2.45 4.01 10.52
CA ARG A 381 1.62 4.96 11.27
C ARG A 381 0.17 4.96 10.83
N TYR A 382 -0.11 4.34 9.68
CA TYR A 382 -1.43 4.32 9.03
C TYR A 382 -2.07 2.93 9.08
N ASN A 383 -1.65 2.08 10.05
CA ASN A 383 -1.93 0.64 10.08
C ASN A 383 -3.42 0.30 9.92
N LEU A 384 -4.35 1.05 10.45
CA LEU A 384 -5.78 0.73 10.41
C LEU A 384 -6.59 1.54 9.39
N CYS A 385 -6.00 2.51 8.71
CA CYS A 385 -6.72 3.40 7.80
C CYS A 385 -6.15 3.45 6.38
N LEU A 386 -5.16 2.60 6.09
CA LEU A 386 -4.51 2.62 4.78
C LEU A 386 -5.38 1.95 3.72
N GLU A 387 -6.11 0.89 4.08
CA GLU A 387 -6.97 0.15 3.15
C GLU A 387 -8.11 1.03 2.62
N ASP A 388 -8.65 1.94 3.45
CA ASP A 388 -9.71 2.89 3.06
C ASP A 388 -9.33 3.86 1.94
N LYS A 389 -8.06 4.00 1.65
CA LYS A 389 -7.57 5.01 0.71
C LYS A 389 -6.52 4.51 -0.28
N ALA A 390 -6.00 3.30 -0.09
CA ALA A 390 -4.89 2.81 -0.91
C ALA A 390 -5.24 2.76 -2.40
N ALA A 391 -6.42 2.27 -2.74
CA ALA A 391 -6.90 2.20 -4.11
C ALA A 391 -7.11 3.61 -4.70
N SER A 392 -7.81 4.48 -3.99
CA SER A 392 -8.04 5.86 -4.45
C SER A 392 -6.74 6.65 -4.63
N LEU A 393 -5.75 6.44 -3.74
CA LEU A 393 -4.45 7.10 -3.84
C LEU A 393 -3.63 6.65 -5.06
N LEU A 394 -3.87 5.47 -5.64
CA LEU A 394 -3.29 5.10 -6.93
C LEU A 394 -3.72 6.09 -8.02
N ALA A 395 -4.99 6.46 -8.05
CA ALA A 395 -5.48 7.44 -9.03
C ALA A 395 -4.93 8.85 -8.77
N VAL A 396 -4.71 9.26 -7.50
CA VAL A 396 -4.04 10.52 -7.19
C VAL A 396 -2.60 10.51 -7.70
N GLN A 397 -1.87 9.41 -7.49
CA GLN A 397 -0.48 9.29 -7.96
C GLN A 397 -0.39 9.29 -9.48
N ASP A 398 -1.26 8.55 -10.16
CA ASP A 398 -1.36 8.57 -11.62
C ASP A 398 -1.67 9.98 -12.15
N PHE A 399 -2.61 10.68 -11.52
CA PHE A 399 -2.90 12.07 -11.84
C PHE A 399 -1.67 12.98 -11.69
N PHE A 400 -0.88 12.82 -10.62
CA PHE A 400 0.37 13.57 -10.45
C PHE A 400 1.40 13.19 -11.52
N ASP A 401 1.54 11.92 -11.86
CA ASP A 401 2.48 11.41 -12.87
C ASP A 401 2.12 11.92 -14.28
N ASN A 402 0.85 12.16 -14.54
CA ASN A 402 0.35 12.77 -15.75
C ASN A 402 0.36 14.30 -15.71
N GLY A 403 1.05 14.93 -14.72
CA GLY A 403 1.24 16.37 -14.61
C GLY A 403 -0.03 17.12 -14.18
N GLY A 404 -0.96 16.45 -13.51
CA GLY A 404 -2.19 17.05 -13.02
C GLY A 404 -3.20 17.39 -14.14
N VAL A 405 -3.15 16.64 -15.24
CA VAL A 405 -4.12 16.77 -16.34
C VAL A 405 -5.23 15.74 -16.12
N ARG A 406 -6.48 16.21 -16.15
CA ARG A 406 -7.64 15.30 -16.08
C ARG A 406 -7.69 14.43 -17.34
N PRO A 407 -8.01 13.14 -17.19
CA PRO A 407 -8.11 12.21 -18.32
C PRO A 407 -9.25 12.53 -19.28
#